data_396388483decb1fae65b11f5465c64dc
#
_entry.id   396388483decb1fae65b11f5465c64dc
#
_cell.length_a   1.000
_cell.length_b   1.000
_cell.length_c   1.000
_cell.angle_alpha   90.00
_cell.angle_beta   90.00
_cell.angle_gamma   90.00
#
_symmetry.space_group_name_H-M   'P 1'
#
loop_
_entity.id
_entity.type
_entity.pdbx_description
1 polymer ?
#
loop_
_entity_poly.entity_id
_entity_poly.type
_entity_poly.pdbx_seq_one_letter_code
_entity_poly.pdbx_strand_id
1 'polypeptide(L)'
;MVIEIKIYYHFLLGETMSYFWTVCVPCYNPDERLEKLLDSVVAQNCKDDIEVVIIDDCSTKDYSNILDKFKDKLNIFKYETKLNGGPGPTRQRGIEHSTGEWITFIDQDDVFLPDVFKDVKKQIEEYPTIQTLVNTPFYIVDAVTNQITQYLPNADNWIHGKFYHRENFLLKYNIHFCEDLYSHEDIYFSTLVKGVLNCNKLPYIQCNTPTYNWYTYADSLSHKETETGLNYLEEYFGEYIDSILEPVMQLDEQYKNKDFTAKQLLTLLLFGYFYIQGFLYYNSTNFKRDNITKFRQLLDYTEDCLGLTNDEIIQWTYNNPKDYFDIREKAAGGTGPMIETYSYASFINEVKPQVKNNDS
;
A
#
# COMPACT_ATOMS: atom_id res chain seq x y z
N MET A 1 22.59 -18.98 -8.44
CA MET A 1 24.03 -19.23 -8.22
C MET A 1 24.97 -18.25 -8.93
N VAL A 2 24.72 -17.82 -10.15
CA VAL A 2 25.60 -16.85 -10.85
C VAL A 2 25.33 -15.40 -10.43
N ILE A 3 24.12 -15.07 -10.01
CA ILE A 3 23.71 -13.70 -9.60
C ILE A 3 24.14 -13.38 -8.18
N GLU A 4 24.04 -14.33 -7.23
CA GLU A 4 24.57 -14.15 -5.87
C GLU A 4 26.08 -13.94 -5.84
N ILE A 5 26.82 -14.55 -6.77
CA ILE A 5 28.27 -14.40 -6.87
C ILE A 5 28.67 -12.97 -7.28
N LYS A 6 27.86 -12.27 -8.09
CA LYS A 6 28.15 -10.89 -8.50
C LYS A 6 28.02 -9.90 -7.33
N ILE A 7 27.00 -10.06 -6.49
CA ILE A 7 26.79 -9.20 -5.31
C ILE A 7 27.90 -9.46 -4.26
N TYR A 8 28.26 -10.71 -4.02
CA TYR A 8 29.33 -11.07 -3.07
C TYR A 8 30.70 -10.54 -3.50
N TYR A 9 30.98 -10.52 -4.82
CA TYR A 9 32.21 -9.96 -5.37
C TYR A 9 32.26 -8.43 -5.28
N HIS A 10 31.14 -7.74 -5.47
CA HIS A 10 31.07 -6.28 -5.33
C HIS A 10 31.22 -5.82 -3.88
N PHE A 11 30.62 -6.54 -2.93
CA PHE A 11 30.80 -6.27 -1.49
C PHE A 11 32.26 -6.45 -1.03
N LEU A 12 32.99 -7.40 -1.64
CA LEU A 12 34.41 -7.65 -1.35
C LEU A 12 35.36 -6.60 -1.97
N LEU A 13 34.97 -5.92 -3.03
CA LEU A 13 35.79 -4.93 -3.72
C LEU A 13 35.54 -3.48 -3.27
N GLY A 14 34.56 -3.24 -2.39
CA GLY A 14 34.27 -1.90 -1.87
C GLY A 14 33.65 -0.95 -2.92
N GLU A 15 33.28 -1.45 -4.09
CA GLU A 15 32.55 -0.72 -5.11
C GLU A 15 31.05 -0.97 -4.96
N THR A 16 30.36 -0.15 -4.18
CA THR A 16 28.91 -0.11 -4.17
C THR A 16 28.47 0.55 -5.47
N MET A 17 28.01 -0.24 -6.46
CA MET A 17 27.21 0.33 -7.54
C MET A 17 25.91 0.84 -6.92
N SER A 18 25.81 2.14 -6.74
CA SER A 18 24.63 2.81 -6.25
C SER A 18 23.80 3.23 -7.47
N TYR A 19 22.67 2.59 -7.68
CA TYR A 19 21.71 3.02 -8.69
C TYR A 19 20.96 4.26 -8.20
N PHE A 20 20.46 5.08 -9.13
CA PHE A 20 19.56 6.16 -8.76
C PHE A 20 18.17 5.62 -8.44
N TRP A 21 17.74 4.60 -9.18
CA TRP A 21 16.41 4.00 -9.06
C TRP A 21 16.47 2.52 -8.69
N THR A 22 15.61 2.12 -7.76
CA THR A 22 15.18 0.74 -7.60
C THR A 22 13.74 0.60 -8.06
N VAL A 23 13.48 -0.30 -8.99
CA VAL A 23 12.15 -0.81 -9.32
C VAL A 23 11.95 -2.11 -8.56
N CYS A 24 11.16 -2.09 -7.51
CA CYS A 24 10.84 -3.28 -6.72
C CYS A 24 9.58 -3.95 -7.26
N VAL A 25 9.70 -5.23 -7.63
CA VAL A 25 8.63 -6.03 -8.25
C VAL A 25 8.36 -7.26 -7.40
N PRO A 26 7.27 -7.30 -6.62
CA PRO A 26 6.82 -8.52 -5.97
C PRO A 26 6.27 -9.48 -7.04
N CYS A 27 6.72 -10.73 -7.03
CA CYS A 27 6.33 -11.74 -8.02
C CYS A 27 5.83 -13.03 -7.37
N TYR A 28 4.71 -13.52 -7.87
CA TYR A 28 4.22 -14.85 -7.58
C TYR A 28 3.60 -15.48 -8.83
N ASN A 29 4.18 -16.60 -9.30
CA ASN A 29 3.76 -17.30 -10.51
C ASN A 29 3.52 -16.35 -11.71
N PRO A 30 4.49 -15.47 -12.04
CA PRO A 30 4.31 -14.50 -13.11
C PRO A 30 4.10 -15.17 -14.47
N ASP A 31 3.44 -14.44 -15.35
CA ASP A 31 3.19 -14.81 -16.74
C ASP A 31 3.73 -13.75 -17.71
N GLU A 32 3.20 -13.69 -18.93
CA GLU A 32 3.61 -12.72 -19.96
C GLU A 32 3.37 -11.26 -19.55
N ARG A 33 2.62 -10.99 -18.47
CA ARG A 33 2.43 -9.63 -17.93
C ARG A 33 3.75 -9.08 -17.38
N LEU A 34 4.56 -9.94 -16.73
CA LEU A 34 5.90 -9.53 -16.30
C LEU A 34 6.80 -9.10 -17.48
N GLU A 35 6.67 -9.73 -18.63
CA GLU A 35 7.41 -9.31 -19.83
C GLU A 35 7.04 -7.90 -20.26
N LYS A 36 5.73 -7.55 -20.23
CA LYS A 36 5.25 -6.19 -20.54
C LYS A 36 5.77 -5.15 -19.56
N LEU A 37 5.78 -5.48 -18.26
CA LEU A 37 6.40 -4.64 -17.25
C LEU A 37 7.86 -4.37 -17.57
N LEU A 38 8.66 -5.43 -17.79
CA LEU A 38 10.09 -5.31 -18.07
C LEU A 38 10.37 -4.54 -19.37
N ASP A 39 9.57 -4.73 -20.41
CA ASP A 39 9.64 -3.93 -21.65
C ASP A 39 9.38 -2.43 -21.36
N SER A 40 8.44 -2.12 -20.46
CA SER A 40 8.16 -0.73 -20.07
C SER A 40 9.31 -0.08 -19.29
N VAL A 41 10.08 -0.88 -18.52
CA VAL A 41 11.31 -0.42 -17.87
C VAL A 41 12.43 -0.21 -18.90
N VAL A 42 12.60 -1.10 -19.87
CA VAL A 42 13.56 -0.93 -20.97
C VAL A 42 13.28 0.36 -21.74
N ALA A 43 12.00 0.66 -21.98
CA ALA A 43 11.58 1.86 -22.72
C ALA A 43 11.93 3.17 -22.02
N GLN A 44 12.30 3.16 -20.72
CA GLN A 44 12.75 4.35 -20.01
C GLN A 44 14.14 4.83 -20.45
N ASN A 45 14.91 4.00 -21.17
CA ASN A 45 16.24 4.32 -21.72
C ASN A 45 17.28 4.82 -20.68
N CYS A 46 17.21 4.35 -19.43
CA CYS A 46 18.13 4.73 -18.36
C CYS A 46 18.66 3.50 -17.60
N LYS A 47 19.07 2.46 -18.33
CA LYS A 47 19.55 1.18 -17.78
C LYS A 47 20.61 1.36 -16.70
N ASP A 48 21.56 2.26 -16.89
CA ASP A 48 22.69 2.43 -15.97
C ASP A 48 22.26 3.07 -14.63
N ASP A 49 21.12 3.77 -14.63
CA ASP A 49 20.55 4.41 -13.44
C ASP A 49 19.55 3.51 -12.70
N ILE A 50 19.13 2.36 -13.30
CA ILE A 50 18.05 1.51 -12.76
C ILE A 50 18.55 0.11 -12.42
N GLU A 51 18.22 -0.34 -11.22
CA GLU A 51 18.14 -1.76 -10.87
C GLU A 51 16.67 -2.21 -10.78
N VAL A 52 16.39 -3.41 -11.23
CA VAL A 52 15.10 -4.09 -11.06
C VAL A 52 15.27 -5.19 -10.04
N VAL A 53 14.67 -5.04 -8.87
CA VAL A 53 14.72 -6.00 -7.78
C VAL A 53 13.44 -6.82 -7.79
N ILE A 54 13.52 -8.05 -8.25
CA ILE A 54 12.41 -9.01 -8.30
C ILE A 54 12.48 -9.88 -7.04
N ILE A 55 11.43 -9.84 -6.23
CA ILE A 55 11.27 -10.73 -5.09
C ILE A 55 10.22 -11.77 -5.45
N ASP A 56 10.68 -12.99 -5.64
CA ASP A 56 9.86 -14.16 -5.97
C ASP A 56 9.29 -14.77 -4.69
N ASP A 57 8.00 -14.66 -4.51
CA ASP A 57 7.29 -15.14 -3.33
C ASP A 57 6.98 -16.65 -3.38
N CYS A 58 8.03 -17.45 -3.56
CA CYS A 58 7.96 -18.91 -3.62
C CYS A 58 7.12 -19.42 -4.81
N SER A 59 7.38 -18.89 -6.01
CA SER A 59 6.69 -19.34 -7.24
C SER A 59 6.89 -20.83 -7.51
N THR A 60 5.84 -21.48 -7.94
CA THR A 60 5.86 -22.88 -8.39
C THR A 60 6.14 -23.03 -9.88
N LYS A 61 6.03 -21.93 -10.64
CA LYS A 61 6.29 -21.87 -12.08
C LYS A 61 7.68 -21.33 -12.34
N ASP A 62 8.40 -21.97 -13.27
CA ASP A 62 9.63 -21.41 -13.81
C ASP A 62 9.31 -20.31 -14.84
N TYR A 63 9.90 -19.15 -14.65
CA TYR A 63 9.78 -18.00 -15.56
C TYR A 63 11.15 -17.43 -15.94
N SER A 64 12.20 -18.23 -15.78
CA SER A 64 13.56 -17.85 -16.17
C SER A 64 13.67 -17.43 -17.64
N ASN A 65 12.87 -18.03 -18.50
CA ASN A 65 12.76 -17.71 -19.92
C ASN A 65 12.29 -16.26 -20.18
N ILE A 66 11.50 -15.68 -19.29
CA ILE A 66 11.10 -14.26 -19.36
C ILE A 66 12.32 -13.40 -19.01
N LEU A 67 12.98 -13.66 -17.88
CA LEU A 67 14.11 -12.86 -17.40
C LEU A 67 15.31 -12.91 -18.36
N ASP A 68 15.54 -14.06 -19.00
CA ASP A 68 16.61 -14.22 -19.98
C ASP A 68 16.52 -13.26 -21.19
N LYS A 69 15.31 -12.82 -21.56
CA LYS A 69 15.10 -11.83 -22.63
C LYS A 69 15.61 -10.44 -22.28
N PHE A 70 15.82 -10.17 -20.99
CA PHE A 70 16.14 -8.85 -20.45
C PHE A 70 17.53 -8.74 -19.81
N LYS A 71 18.27 -9.82 -19.65
CA LYS A 71 19.58 -9.87 -18.97
C LYS A 71 20.61 -8.88 -19.53
N ASP A 72 20.55 -8.59 -20.84
CA ASP A 72 21.46 -7.64 -21.49
C ASP A 72 20.87 -6.22 -21.57
N LYS A 73 19.56 -6.08 -21.28
CA LYS A 73 18.83 -4.82 -21.39
C LYS A 73 18.62 -4.11 -20.05
N LEU A 74 18.53 -4.86 -18.95
CA LEU A 74 18.26 -4.38 -17.59
C LEU A 74 19.24 -4.98 -16.59
N ASN A 75 19.43 -4.29 -15.47
CA ASN A 75 20.12 -4.82 -14.30
C ASN A 75 19.09 -5.47 -13.38
N ILE A 76 18.84 -6.78 -13.55
CA ILE A 76 17.83 -7.53 -12.81
C ILE A 76 18.51 -8.34 -11.70
N PHE A 77 18.00 -8.17 -10.48
CA PHE A 77 18.38 -8.95 -9.30
C PHE A 77 17.15 -9.71 -8.82
N LYS A 78 17.21 -11.04 -8.85
CA LYS A 78 16.12 -11.91 -8.41
C LYS A 78 16.47 -12.56 -7.07
N TYR A 79 15.56 -12.45 -6.12
CA TYR A 79 15.62 -13.11 -4.82
C TYR A 79 14.38 -13.98 -4.63
N GLU A 80 14.51 -15.12 -3.97
CA GLU A 80 13.42 -16.05 -3.72
C GLU A 80 13.15 -16.16 -2.21
N THR A 81 11.87 -16.09 -1.83
CA THR A 81 11.44 -16.42 -0.46
C THR A 81 11.28 -17.93 -0.31
N LYS A 82 11.36 -18.42 0.92
CA LYS A 82 11.20 -19.86 1.21
C LYS A 82 9.74 -20.28 1.34
N LEU A 83 8.87 -19.33 1.63
CA LEU A 83 7.44 -19.52 1.84
C LEU A 83 6.72 -18.37 1.15
N ASN A 84 5.53 -18.64 0.65
CA ASN A 84 4.64 -17.58 0.16
C ASN A 84 4.13 -16.79 1.37
N GLY A 85 4.54 -15.53 1.46
CA GLY A 85 4.19 -14.60 2.53
C GLY A 85 3.21 -13.51 2.10
N GLY A 86 2.89 -13.46 0.81
CA GLY A 86 2.08 -12.40 0.23
C GLY A 86 2.87 -11.15 -0.14
N PRO A 87 2.19 -10.10 -0.62
CA PRO A 87 2.84 -8.91 -1.18
C PRO A 87 3.58 -8.06 -0.15
N GLY A 88 3.14 -8.01 1.11
CA GLY A 88 3.76 -7.22 2.17
C GLY A 88 5.19 -7.64 2.48
N PRO A 89 5.41 -8.87 2.98
CA PRO A 89 6.76 -9.42 3.20
C PRO A 89 7.63 -9.36 1.95
N THR A 90 7.05 -9.59 0.79
CA THR A 90 7.75 -9.57 -0.50
C THR A 90 8.29 -8.16 -0.81
N ARG A 91 7.47 -7.11 -0.64
CA ARG A 91 7.93 -5.72 -0.81
C ARG A 91 8.91 -5.29 0.27
N GLN A 92 8.76 -5.79 1.51
CA GLN A 92 9.73 -5.55 2.58
C GLN A 92 11.12 -6.09 2.19
N ARG A 93 11.21 -7.31 1.68
CA ARG A 93 12.47 -7.87 1.14
C ARG A 93 13.01 -7.03 -0.01
N GLY A 94 12.12 -6.45 -0.83
CA GLY A 94 12.52 -5.51 -1.89
C GLY A 94 13.25 -4.28 -1.34
N ILE A 95 12.79 -3.68 -0.23
CA ILE A 95 13.48 -2.57 0.45
C ILE A 95 14.87 -3.01 0.96
N GLU A 96 14.94 -4.19 1.56
CA GLU A 96 16.17 -4.73 2.15
C GLU A 96 17.26 -5.05 1.11
N HIS A 97 16.86 -5.54 -0.06
CA HIS A 97 17.77 -5.91 -1.14
C HIS A 97 18.05 -4.79 -2.14
N SER A 98 17.36 -3.67 -2.04
CA SER A 98 17.56 -2.51 -2.93
C SER A 98 18.83 -1.74 -2.58
N THR A 99 19.46 -1.15 -3.61
CA THR A 99 20.64 -0.29 -3.48
C THR A 99 20.44 1.10 -4.05
N GLY A 100 19.33 1.32 -4.77
CA GLY A 100 19.00 2.61 -5.36
C GLY A 100 18.70 3.70 -4.32
N GLU A 101 19.00 4.94 -4.70
CA GLU A 101 18.70 6.12 -3.88
C GLU A 101 17.18 6.30 -3.70
N TRP A 102 16.43 6.07 -4.76
CA TRP A 102 14.97 6.13 -4.79
C TRP A 102 14.38 4.79 -5.17
N ILE A 103 13.37 4.34 -4.42
CA ILE A 103 12.65 3.08 -4.65
C ILE A 103 11.20 3.35 -5.04
N THR A 104 10.72 2.62 -6.04
CA THR A 104 9.31 2.55 -6.43
C THR A 104 8.84 1.10 -6.46
N PHE A 105 7.58 0.88 -6.10
CA PHE A 105 6.94 -0.43 -6.15
C PHE A 105 5.99 -0.48 -7.33
N ILE A 106 6.03 -1.59 -8.06
CA ILE A 106 5.11 -1.87 -9.16
C ILE A 106 4.78 -3.35 -9.19
N ASP A 107 3.52 -3.68 -9.39
CA ASP A 107 3.08 -5.06 -9.43
C ASP A 107 3.47 -5.71 -10.78
N GLN A 108 3.65 -7.05 -10.77
CA GLN A 108 4.17 -7.81 -11.91
C GLN A 108 3.33 -7.73 -13.19
N ASP A 109 2.11 -7.21 -13.09
CA ASP A 109 1.11 -7.13 -14.16
C ASP A 109 0.76 -5.69 -14.57
N ASP A 110 1.48 -4.70 -14.04
CA ASP A 110 1.35 -3.29 -14.38
C ASP A 110 2.47 -2.81 -15.32
N VAL A 111 2.36 -1.59 -15.85
CA VAL A 111 3.38 -1.03 -16.74
C VAL A 111 3.64 0.45 -16.47
N PHE A 112 4.90 0.88 -16.59
CA PHE A 112 5.25 2.30 -16.58
C PHE A 112 4.84 3.00 -17.86
N LEU A 113 4.46 4.26 -17.75
CA LEU A 113 4.29 5.16 -18.88
C LEU A 113 5.66 5.59 -19.43
N PRO A 114 5.73 6.12 -20.66
CA PRO A 114 6.99 6.63 -21.23
C PRO A 114 7.59 7.78 -20.41
N ASP A 115 8.93 7.87 -20.40
CA ASP A 115 9.72 8.96 -19.82
C ASP A 115 9.55 9.21 -18.30
N VAL A 116 8.93 8.29 -17.58
CA VAL A 116 8.60 8.43 -16.13
C VAL A 116 9.83 8.76 -15.29
N PHE A 117 10.89 7.97 -15.40
CA PHE A 117 12.08 8.14 -14.57
C PHE A 117 12.82 9.45 -14.88
N LYS A 118 12.81 9.87 -16.11
CA LYS A 118 13.35 11.17 -16.53
C LYS A 118 12.55 12.34 -15.97
N ASP A 119 11.22 12.27 -16.04
CA ASP A 119 10.34 13.33 -15.57
C ASP A 119 10.37 13.45 -14.05
N VAL A 120 10.36 12.33 -13.34
CA VAL A 120 10.48 12.30 -11.86
C VAL A 120 11.87 12.79 -11.43
N LYS A 121 12.96 12.38 -12.11
CA LYS A 121 14.32 12.86 -11.82
C LYS A 121 14.41 14.37 -11.93
N LYS A 122 13.83 14.95 -12.97
CA LYS A 122 13.76 16.40 -13.15
C LYS A 122 13.06 17.09 -11.97
N GLN A 123 11.96 16.54 -11.46
CA GLN A 123 11.28 17.09 -10.29
C GLN A 123 12.15 17.00 -9.03
N ILE A 124 12.86 15.90 -8.83
CA ILE A 124 13.79 15.74 -7.71
C ILE A 124 14.93 16.77 -7.80
N GLU A 125 15.51 16.96 -8.98
CA GLU A 125 16.57 17.95 -9.22
C GLU A 125 16.10 19.40 -9.02
N GLU A 126 14.83 19.69 -9.27
CA GLU A 126 14.22 21.01 -9.00
C GLU A 126 14.05 21.27 -7.49
N TYR A 127 13.86 20.21 -6.69
CA TYR A 127 13.68 20.27 -5.23
C TYR A 127 14.71 19.42 -4.47
N PRO A 128 16.01 19.66 -4.59
CA PRO A 128 17.07 18.76 -4.11
C PRO A 128 17.11 18.59 -2.58
N THR A 129 16.45 19.46 -1.84
CA THR A 129 16.34 19.37 -0.38
C THR A 129 15.21 18.44 0.08
N ILE A 130 14.31 18.04 -0.81
CA ILE A 130 13.22 17.14 -0.51
C ILE A 130 13.67 15.70 -0.81
N GLN A 131 14.06 14.99 0.25
CA GLN A 131 14.53 13.61 0.21
C GLN A 131 13.58 12.69 0.97
N THR A 132 12.31 12.70 0.58
CA THR A 132 11.24 11.93 1.24
C THR A 132 10.44 11.12 0.22
N LEU A 133 9.49 11.74 -0.42
CA LEU A 133 8.52 11.12 -1.30
C LEU A 133 8.28 12.01 -2.53
N VAL A 134 8.22 11.39 -3.71
CA VAL A 134 7.57 11.96 -4.91
C VAL A 134 6.27 11.21 -5.10
N ASN A 135 5.15 11.92 -5.03
CA ASN A 135 3.82 11.39 -5.30
C ASN A 135 3.39 11.76 -6.71
N THR A 136 2.94 10.78 -7.49
CA THR A 136 2.56 10.98 -8.89
C THR A 136 1.16 10.40 -9.16
N PRO A 137 0.41 10.95 -10.11
CA PRO A 137 -0.82 10.33 -10.58
C PRO A 137 -0.56 9.03 -11.32
N PHE A 138 -1.63 8.24 -11.50
CA PHE A 138 -1.63 7.07 -12.37
C PHE A 138 -3.02 6.80 -12.96
N TYR A 139 -3.08 5.88 -13.93
CA TYR A 139 -4.33 5.47 -14.55
C TYR A 139 -4.75 4.08 -14.07
N ILE A 140 -6.06 3.88 -13.89
CA ILE A 140 -6.67 2.57 -13.82
C ILE A 140 -7.12 2.20 -15.24
N VAL A 141 -6.71 1.02 -15.68
CA VAL A 141 -6.95 0.53 -17.04
C VAL A 141 -7.68 -0.81 -16.97
N ASP A 142 -8.75 -0.93 -17.70
CA ASP A 142 -9.41 -2.22 -17.90
C ASP A 142 -8.55 -3.14 -18.77
N ALA A 143 -8.14 -4.28 -18.22
CA ALA A 143 -7.19 -5.19 -18.86
C ALA A 143 -7.73 -5.87 -20.12
N VAL A 144 -9.06 -5.96 -20.29
CA VAL A 144 -9.71 -6.59 -21.44
C VAL A 144 -9.83 -5.63 -22.60
N THR A 145 -10.32 -4.41 -22.31
CA THR A 145 -10.58 -3.38 -23.32
C THR A 145 -9.40 -2.45 -23.57
N ASN A 146 -8.42 -2.46 -22.68
CA ASN A 146 -7.28 -1.53 -22.64
C ASN A 146 -7.71 -0.06 -22.58
N GLN A 147 -8.87 0.22 -22.00
CA GLN A 147 -9.38 1.57 -21.82
C GLN A 147 -9.05 2.09 -20.44
N ILE A 148 -8.66 3.36 -20.37
CA ILE A 148 -8.53 4.05 -19.10
C ILE A 148 -9.92 4.23 -18.51
N THR A 149 -10.14 3.62 -17.35
CA THR A 149 -11.40 3.69 -16.62
C THR A 149 -11.40 4.82 -15.59
N GLN A 150 -10.21 5.14 -15.06
CA GLN A 150 -10.05 6.18 -14.06
C GLN A 150 -8.67 6.83 -14.10
N TYR A 151 -8.63 8.13 -13.76
CA TYR A 151 -7.42 8.87 -13.45
C TYR A 151 -7.37 9.16 -11.96
N LEU A 152 -6.28 8.77 -11.30
CA LEU A 152 -6.06 9.00 -9.87
C LEU A 152 -4.98 10.08 -9.69
N PRO A 153 -5.36 11.33 -9.45
CA PRO A 153 -4.42 12.44 -9.30
C PRO A 153 -3.64 12.39 -7.99
N ASN A 154 -4.23 11.78 -6.98
CA ASN A 154 -3.67 11.71 -5.63
C ASN A 154 -4.19 10.43 -4.94
N ALA A 155 -3.42 9.38 -5.02
CA ALA A 155 -3.78 8.09 -4.44
C ALA A 155 -3.10 7.88 -3.08
N ASP A 156 -3.48 8.68 -2.10
CA ASP A 156 -2.81 8.77 -0.80
C ASP A 156 -2.73 7.45 -0.01
N ASN A 157 -3.70 6.55 -0.19
CA ASN A 157 -3.75 5.28 0.54
C ASN A 157 -3.07 4.12 -0.20
N TRP A 158 -2.52 4.35 -1.37
CA TRP A 158 -1.92 3.33 -2.21
C TRP A 158 -0.42 3.53 -2.31
N ILE A 159 0.33 2.46 -2.46
CA ILE A 159 1.79 2.53 -2.67
C ILE A 159 2.13 2.92 -4.10
N HIS A 160 1.17 2.79 -5.01
CA HIS A 160 1.32 3.02 -6.44
C HIS A 160 1.55 4.49 -6.78
N GLY A 161 2.33 4.74 -7.85
CA GLY A 161 2.66 6.09 -8.28
C GLY A 161 3.53 6.87 -7.29
N LYS A 162 4.36 6.18 -6.53
CA LYS A 162 5.21 6.80 -5.52
C LYS A 162 6.66 6.38 -5.67
N PHE A 163 7.57 7.35 -5.45
CA PHE A 163 9.00 7.14 -5.38
C PHE A 163 9.47 7.59 -4.00
N TYR A 164 10.05 6.70 -3.24
CA TYR A 164 10.48 6.93 -1.86
C TYR A 164 12.00 7.04 -1.81
N HIS A 165 12.52 8.05 -1.12
CA HIS A 165 13.95 8.09 -0.86
C HIS A 165 14.32 7.02 0.17
N ARG A 166 15.13 6.04 -0.25
CA ARG A 166 15.39 4.84 0.54
C ARG A 166 16.05 5.17 1.88
N GLU A 167 17.22 5.78 1.87
CA GLU A 167 18.01 6.02 3.09
C GLU A 167 17.40 7.12 3.98
N ASN A 168 17.11 8.30 3.39
CA ASN A 168 16.72 9.48 4.18
C ASN A 168 15.24 9.49 4.58
N PHE A 169 14.44 8.55 4.03
CA PHE A 169 13.04 8.47 4.37
C PHE A 169 12.66 7.08 4.91
N LEU A 170 12.70 6.03 4.08
CA LEU A 170 12.22 4.71 4.53
C LEU A 170 13.06 4.17 5.70
N LEU A 171 14.37 4.06 5.55
CA LEU A 171 15.23 3.47 6.57
C LEU A 171 15.39 4.40 7.78
N LYS A 172 15.57 5.69 7.55
CA LYS A 172 15.74 6.68 8.63
C LYS A 172 14.56 6.74 9.60
N TYR A 173 13.35 6.59 9.10
CA TYR A 173 12.12 6.68 9.91
C TYR A 173 11.48 5.33 10.19
N ASN A 174 12.18 4.22 9.86
CA ASN A 174 11.67 2.86 10.04
C ASN A 174 10.28 2.65 9.42
N ILE A 175 10.12 3.12 8.16
CA ILE A 175 8.92 2.88 7.37
C ILE A 175 9.09 1.54 6.67
N HIS A 176 8.20 0.59 6.97
CA HIS A 176 8.31 -0.80 6.53
C HIS A 176 6.93 -1.38 6.24
N PHE A 177 6.89 -2.49 5.51
CA PHE A 177 5.70 -3.32 5.39
C PHE A 177 5.59 -4.25 6.59
N CYS A 178 4.37 -4.51 7.05
CA CYS A 178 4.11 -5.53 8.06
C CYS A 178 4.28 -6.92 7.45
N GLU A 179 5.09 -7.76 8.09
CA GLU A 179 5.34 -9.13 7.62
C GLU A 179 4.23 -10.11 8.05
N ASP A 180 3.40 -9.72 9.02
CA ASP A 180 2.32 -10.56 9.56
C ASP A 180 0.98 -10.34 8.83
N LEU A 181 0.90 -9.38 7.89
CA LEU A 181 -0.28 -9.11 7.10
C LEU A 181 -0.17 -9.77 5.72
N TYR A 182 -1.12 -10.64 5.40
CA TYR A 182 -1.27 -11.22 4.08
C TYR A 182 -1.96 -10.25 3.10
N SER A 183 -2.78 -9.36 3.64
CA SER A 183 -3.59 -8.39 2.89
C SER A 183 -3.52 -7.00 3.54
N HIS A 184 -3.86 -5.95 2.77
CA HIS A 184 -3.90 -4.56 3.24
C HIS A 184 -2.54 -4.01 3.73
N GLU A 185 -1.45 -4.63 3.33
CA GLU A 185 -0.07 -4.23 3.62
C GLU A 185 0.26 -2.83 3.06
N ASP A 186 -0.37 -2.45 1.96
CA ASP A 186 -0.28 -1.12 1.34
C ASP A 186 -0.90 -0.03 2.21
N ILE A 187 -2.01 -0.34 2.91
CA ILE A 187 -2.64 0.56 3.88
C ILE A 187 -1.74 0.77 5.08
N TYR A 188 -1.18 -0.32 5.64
CA TYR A 188 -0.21 -0.26 6.73
C TYR A 188 0.97 0.66 6.38
N PHE A 189 1.62 0.37 5.26
CA PHE A 189 2.77 1.12 4.79
C PHE A 189 2.44 2.60 4.51
N SER A 190 1.33 2.87 3.82
CA SER A 190 0.88 4.22 3.51
C SER A 190 0.51 5.01 4.77
N THR A 191 0.00 4.33 5.80
CA THR A 191 -0.29 4.93 7.11
C THR A 191 1.00 5.38 7.80
N LEU A 192 2.05 4.53 7.81
CA LEU A 192 3.37 4.94 8.32
C LEU A 192 3.95 6.11 7.55
N VAL A 193 3.94 6.07 6.21
CA VAL A 193 4.42 7.15 5.35
C VAL A 193 3.76 8.48 5.72
N LYS A 194 2.44 8.53 5.74
CA LYS A 194 1.67 9.74 6.07
C LYS A 194 1.94 10.21 7.49
N GLY A 195 1.94 9.29 8.43
CA GLY A 195 2.21 9.60 9.82
C GLY A 195 3.58 10.25 10.01
N VAL A 196 4.62 9.67 9.42
CA VAL A 196 5.98 10.19 9.49
C VAL A 196 6.10 11.57 8.83
N LEU A 197 5.53 11.75 7.64
CA LEU A 197 5.51 13.06 6.95
C LEU A 197 4.87 14.13 7.83
N ASN A 198 3.72 13.83 8.40
CA ASN A 198 2.96 14.78 9.20
C ASN A 198 3.62 15.04 10.56
N CYS A 199 4.05 14.01 11.31
CA CYS A 199 4.69 14.13 12.61
C CYS A 199 5.96 14.98 12.55
N ASN A 200 6.69 14.89 11.47
CA ASN A 200 7.94 15.60 11.30
C ASN A 200 7.81 16.86 10.42
N LYS A 201 6.60 17.16 9.94
CA LYS A 201 6.34 18.29 9.01
C LYS A 201 7.26 18.23 7.79
N LEU A 202 7.47 17.01 7.26
CA LEU A 202 8.36 16.80 6.13
C LEU A 202 7.65 17.20 4.83
N PRO A 203 8.31 17.95 3.96
CA PRO A 203 7.79 18.21 2.63
C PRO A 203 7.90 16.96 1.75
N TYR A 204 7.07 16.88 0.73
CA TYR A 204 7.17 15.91 -0.36
C TYR A 204 6.90 16.60 -1.70
N ILE A 205 7.28 15.95 -2.80
CA ILE A 205 7.06 16.47 -4.14
C ILE A 205 5.76 15.90 -4.69
N GLN A 206 4.84 16.78 -5.09
CA GLN A 206 3.65 16.39 -5.84
C GLN A 206 3.91 16.60 -7.34
N CYS A 207 4.05 15.51 -8.06
CA CYS A 207 4.15 15.53 -9.51
C CYS A 207 2.75 15.46 -10.15
N ASN A 208 2.54 16.15 -11.28
CA ASN A 208 1.26 16.13 -11.98
C ASN A 208 1.27 15.20 -13.22
N THR A 209 2.42 14.60 -13.54
CA THR A 209 2.56 13.68 -14.67
C THR A 209 2.23 12.27 -14.23
N PRO A 210 1.27 11.58 -14.88
CA PRO A 210 0.99 10.18 -14.59
C PRO A 210 2.21 9.30 -14.87
N THR A 211 2.42 8.29 -14.01
CA THR A 211 3.63 7.46 -14.10
C THR A 211 3.38 6.04 -14.57
N TYR A 212 2.21 5.47 -14.34
CA TYR A 212 1.95 4.11 -14.79
C TYR A 212 0.46 3.81 -14.97
N ASN A 213 0.20 2.65 -15.59
CA ASN A 213 -1.11 2.04 -15.72
C ASN A 213 -1.23 0.89 -14.72
N TRP A 214 -2.22 0.98 -13.85
CA TRP A 214 -2.69 -0.11 -13.01
C TRP A 214 -3.80 -0.86 -13.73
N TYR A 215 -3.56 -2.15 -14.04
CA TYR A 215 -4.50 -2.95 -14.80
C TYR A 215 -5.45 -3.74 -13.90
N THR A 216 -6.76 -3.63 -14.15
CA THR A 216 -7.77 -4.43 -13.47
C THR A 216 -8.02 -5.74 -14.21
N TYR A 217 -7.47 -6.83 -13.68
CA TYR A 217 -7.69 -8.18 -14.19
C TYR A 217 -8.79 -8.89 -13.40
N ALA A 218 -9.56 -9.75 -14.08
CA ALA A 218 -10.59 -10.57 -13.42
C ALA A 218 -9.99 -11.60 -12.43
N ASP A 219 -8.74 -11.99 -12.64
CA ASP A 219 -7.98 -12.91 -11.79
C ASP A 219 -7.12 -12.21 -10.72
N SER A 220 -7.23 -10.89 -10.58
CA SER A 220 -6.56 -10.14 -9.51
C SER A 220 -6.98 -10.66 -8.14
N LEU A 221 -6.03 -10.64 -7.20
CA LEU A 221 -6.25 -11.14 -5.83
C LEU A 221 -7.46 -10.46 -5.17
N SER A 222 -7.63 -9.15 -5.35
CA SER A 222 -8.74 -8.36 -4.81
C SER A 222 -10.13 -8.70 -5.38
N HIS A 223 -10.20 -9.43 -6.51
CA HIS A 223 -11.46 -9.81 -7.16
C HIS A 223 -11.79 -11.30 -7.01
N LYS A 224 -10.91 -12.10 -6.44
CA LYS A 224 -11.16 -13.52 -6.23
C LYS A 224 -12.16 -13.74 -5.09
N GLU A 225 -13.11 -14.65 -5.31
CA GLU A 225 -13.78 -15.33 -4.21
C GLU A 225 -12.74 -16.21 -3.51
N THR A 226 -12.72 -16.17 -2.20
CA THR A 226 -11.84 -16.98 -1.39
C THR A 226 -12.35 -18.43 -1.34
N GLU A 227 -11.52 -19.37 -0.88
CA GLU A 227 -11.90 -20.77 -0.71
C GLU A 227 -13.11 -20.96 0.23
N THR A 228 -13.34 -20.00 1.11
CA THR A 228 -14.48 -19.98 2.02
C THR A 228 -15.78 -19.48 1.39
N GLY A 229 -15.74 -18.99 0.15
CA GLY A 229 -16.87 -18.38 -0.54
C GLY A 229 -17.22 -16.97 -0.05
N LEU A 230 -16.35 -16.39 0.78
CA LEU A 230 -16.43 -14.99 1.18
C LEU A 230 -15.75 -14.11 0.12
N ASN A 231 -16.15 -12.85 0.05
CA ASN A 231 -15.32 -11.92 -0.72
C ASN A 231 -14.02 -11.62 0.05
N TYR A 232 -13.01 -11.16 -0.67
CA TYR A 232 -11.69 -10.89 -0.12
C TYR A 232 -11.72 -9.94 1.10
N LEU A 233 -12.57 -8.91 1.07
CA LEU A 233 -12.70 -7.96 2.18
C LEU A 233 -13.30 -8.61 3.44
N GLU A 234 -14.21 -9.55 3.29
CA GLU A 234 -14.81 -10.27 4.43
C GLU A 234 -13.81 -11.22 5.08
N GLU A 235 -13.02 -11.92 4.30
CA GLU A 235 -12.06 -12.90 4.81
C GLU A 235 -10.88 -12.24 5.53
N TYR A 236 -10.30 -11.17 4.97
CA TYR A 236 -9.14 -10.50 5.53
C TYR A 236 -9.46 -9.25 6.37
N PHE A 237 -10.68 -9.17 6.85
CA PHE A 237 -11.13 -8.00 7.58
C PHE A 237 -10.36 -7.72 8.87
N GLY A 238 -9.99 -8.76 9.60
CA GLY A 238 -9.16 -8.62 10.80
C GLY A 238 -7.82 -7.97 10.48
N GLU A 239 -7.20 -8.33 9.37
CA GLU A 239 -5.94 -7.75 8.90
C GLU A 239 -6.10 -6.29 8.47
N TYR A 240 -7.25 -5.93 7.92
CA TYR A 240 -7.53 -4.53 7.59
C TYR A 240 -7.57 -3.64 8.84
N ILE A 241 -8.11 -4.11 9.96
CA ILE A 241 -8.02 -3.39 11.24
C ILE A 241 -6.57 -3.23 11.65
N ASP A 242 -5.82 -4.32 11.67
CA ASP A 242 -4.43 -4.33 12.09
C ASP A 242 -3.59 -3.42 11.21
N SER A 243 -3.87 -3.37 9.89
CA SER A 243 -3.18 -2.48 8.95
C SER A 243 -3.33 -0.98 9.23
N ILE A 244 -4.31 -0.61 10.04
CA ILE A 244 -4.52 0.77 10.49
C ILE A 244 -4.07 0.96 11.93
N LEU A 245 -4.44 0.06 12.81
CA LEU A 245 -4.24 0.20 14.24
C LEU A 245 -2.76 0.09 14.63
N GLU A 246 -2.06 -0.91 14.13
CA GLU A 246 -0.66 -1.15 14.47
C GLU A 246 0.28 0.00 14.06
N PRO A 247 0.24 0.51 12.81
CA PRO A 247 1.10 1.63 12.45
C PRO A 247 0.75 2.91 13.22
N VAL A 248 -0.51 3.12 13.58
CA VAL A 248 -0.89 4.27 14.41
C VAL A 248 -0.35 4.12 15.84
N MET A 249 -0.41 2.93 16.43
CA MET A 249 0.20 2.66 17.73
C MET A 249 1.71 2.87 17.71
N GLN A 250 2.40 2.40 16.66
CA GLN A 250 3.83 2.63 16.45
C GLN A 250 4.16 4.12 16.36
N LEU A 251 3.40 4.89 15.58
CA LEU A 251 3.57 6.33 15.45
C LEU A 251 3.32 7.06 16.77
N ASP A 252 2.29 6.66 17.52
CA ASP A 252 1.97 7.24 18.82
C ASP A 252 3.10 7.00 19.83
N GLU A 253 3.65 5.79 19.86
CA GLU A 253 4.79 5.47 20.69
C GLU A 253 6.04 6.29 20.30
N GLN A 254 6.34 6.35 19.00
CA GLN A 254 7.53 7.04 18.48
C GLN A 254 7.47 8.58 18.67
N TYR A 255 6.26 9.16 18.65
CA TYR A 255 6.06 10.61 18.64
C TYR A 255 5.23 11.17 19.81
N LYS A 256 5.23 10.50 20.95
CA LYS A 256 4.42 10.81 22.16
C LYS A 256 4.33 12.29 22.56
N ASN A 257 5.31 13.09 22.25
CA ASN A 257 5.40 14.52 22.66
C ASN A 257 5.23 15.50 21.50
N LYS A 258 4.86 15.05 20.32
CA LYS A 258 4.60 15.94 19.20
C LYS A 258 3.10 16.24 19.14
N ASP A 259 2.75 17.50 18.95
CA ASP A 259 1.37 18.00 18.70
C ASP A 259 0.70 17.36 17.48
N PHE A 260 1.34 16.38 16.92
CA PHE A 260 0.72 15.64 15.85
C PHE A 260 -0.27 14.67 16.46
N THR A 261 -1.20 14.79 16.01
CA THR A 261 -2.36 14.04 15.72
C THR A 261 -2.13 12.76 14.92
N ALA A 262 -1.37 11.78 15.47
CA ALA A 262 -1.74 10.37 15.30
C ALA A 262 -3.28 10.27 15.43
N LYS A 263 -3.84 11.02 16.33
CA LYS A 263 -5.25 11.35 16.52
C LYS A 263 -5.98 11.80 15.25
N GLN A 264 -5.47 12.77 14.47
CA GLN A 264 -6.16 13.22 13.24
C GLN A 264 -6.05 12.19 12.11
N LEU A 265 -4.89 11.52 12.00
CA LEU A 265 -4.73 10.44 11.04
C LEU A 265 -5.65 9.27 11.39
N LEU A 266 -5.65 8.86 12.66
CA LEU A 266 -6.52 7.81 13.17
C LEU A 266 -7.99 8.17 12.97
N THR A 267 -8.39 9.41 13.23
CA THR A 267 -9.76 9.87 13.01
C THR A 267 -10.17 9.75 11.54
N LEU A 268 -9.31 10.15 10.60
CA LEU A 268 -9.59 10.03 9.17
C LEU A 268 -9.65 8.57 8.69
N LEU A 269 -8.77 7.72 9.19
CA LEU A 269 -8.71 6.31 8.85
C LEU A 269 -9.89 5.54 9.45
N LEU A 270 -10.19 5.79 10.72
CA LEU A 270 -11.33 5.21 11.42
C LEU A 270 -12.66 5.56 10.75
N PHE A 271 -12.79 6.79 10.29
CA PHE A 271 -13.99 7.22 9.61
C PHE A 271 -14.28 6.41 8.34
N GLY A 272 -13.30 6.32 7.43
CA GLY A 272 -13.44 5.51 6.21
C GLY A 272 -13.71 4.05 6.52
N TYR A 273 -13.12 3.55 7.58
CA TYR A 273 -13.19 2.20 8.05
C TYR A 273 -14.54 1.84 8.66
N PHE A 274 -15.01 2.58 9.64
CA PHE A 274 -16.29 2.30 10.31
C PHE A 274 -17.46 2.28 9.34
N TYR A 275 -17.41 3.07 8.28
CA TYR A 275 -18.49 3.10 7.31
C TYR A 275 -18.54 1.84 6.45
N ILE A 276 -17.41 1.39 5.90
CA ILE A 276 -17.34 0.14 5.15
C ILE A 276 -17.82 -1.01 6.04
N GLN A 277 -17.49 -0.97 7.30
CA GLN A 277 -17.80 -2.02 8.25
C GLN A 277 -19.26 -2.03 8.72
N GLY A 278 -19.85 -0.87 8.88
CA GLY A 278 -21.29 -0.78 9.11
C GLY A 278 -22.07 -1.49 8.00
N PHE A 279 -21.64 -1.32 6.74
CA PHE A 279 -22.26 -2.00 5.60
C PHE A 279 -22.09 -3.52 5.63
N LEU A 280 -20.87 -4.01 5.83
CA LEU A 280 -20.58 -5.44 5.89
C LEU A 280 -21.26 -6.09 7.10
N TYR A 281 -21.29 -5.40 8.24
CA TYR A 281 -21.95 -5.85 9.44
C TYR A 281 -23.45 -6.12 9.27
N TYR A 282 -24.15 -5.26 8.52
CA TYR A 282 -25.57 -5.44 8.26
C TYR A 282 -25.87 -6.53 7.23
N ASN A 283 -24.91 -6.84 6.37
CA ASN A 283 -25.10 -7.81 5.30
C ASN A 283 -24.55 -9.21 5.61
N SER A 284 -23.75 -9.38 6.67
CA SER A 284 -23.15 -10.68 7.05
C SER A 284 -23.14 -10.92 8.54
N THR A 285 -23.92 -11.90 9.01
CA THR A 285 -23.96 -12.31 10.42
C THR A 285 -22.68 -13.03 10.89
N ASN A 286 -21.98 -13.71 9.99
CA ASN A 286 -20.72 -14.39 10.30
C ASN A 286 -19.60 -13.37 10.50
N PHE A 287 -19.52 -12.37 9.64
CA PHE A 287 -18.60 -11.27 9.75
C PHE A 287 -18.68 -10.56 11.12
N LYS A 288 -19.89 -10.27 11.58
CA LYS A 288 -20.16 -9.65 12.88
C LYS A 288 -19.55 -10.43 14.03
N ARG A 289 -19.82 -11.73 14.10
CA ARG A 289 -19.35 -12.60 15.19
C ARG A 289 -17.83 -12.67 15.25
N ASP A 290 -17.18 -12.83 14.08
CA ASP A 290 -15.77 -13.15 14.01
C ASP A 290 -14.87 -11.92 14.21
N ASN A 291 -15.41 -10.72 14.01
CA ASN A 291 -14.65 -9.47 14.10
C ASN A 291 -15.02 -8.55 15.27
N ILE A 292 -15.95 -8.95 16.13
CA ILE A 292 -16.43 -8.11 17.23
C ILE A 292 -15.30 -7.68 18.19
N THR A 293 -14.35 -8.57 18.46
CA THR A 293 -13.21 -8.31 19.34
C THR A 293 -12.27 -7.26 18.76
N LYS A 294 -12.00 -7.33 17.47
CA LYS A 294 -11.16 -6.36 16.74
C LYS A 294 -11.81 -4.97 16.71
N PHE A 295 -13.12 -4.92 16.49
CA PHE A 295 -13.87 -3.65 16.58
C PHE A 295 -13.79 -3.03 17.97
N ARG A 296 -13.90 -3.88 19.00
CA ARG A 296 -13.77 -3.43 20.37
C ARG A 296 -12.40 -2.81 20.64
N GLN A 297 -11.32 -3.50 20.27
CA GLN A 297 -9.96 -3.00 20.42
C GLN A 297 -9.79 -1.63 19.73
N LEU A 298 -10.34 -1.49 18.54
CA LEU A 298 -10.28 -0.24 17.80
C LEU A 298 -11.05 0.90 18.50
N LEU A 299 -12.24 0.62 19.02
CA LEU A 299 -13.04 1.59 19.77
C LEU A 299 -12.35 2.01 21.08
N ASP A 300 -11.86 1.04 21.86
CA ASP A 300 -11.17 1.28 23.13
C ASP A 300 -9.91 2.11 22.89
N TYR A 301 -9.12 1.77 21.88
CA TYR A 301 -7.95 2.55 21.52
C TYR A 301 -8.31 3.98 21.08
N THR A 302 -9.41 4.14 20.35
CA THR A 302 -9.90 5.45 19.92
C THR A 302 -10.33 6.30 21.12
N GLU A 303 -11.03 5.73 22.09
CA GLU A 303 -11.39 6.43 23.33
C GLU A 303 -10.15 6.84 24.12
N ASP A 304 -9.20 5.94 24.30
CA ASP A 304 -7.99 6.19 25.10
C ASP A 304 -7.05 7.19 24.43
N CYS A 305 -6.81 7.08 23.14
CA CYS A 305 -5.85 7.92 22.41
C CYS A 305 -6.43 9.27 21.98
N LEU A 306 -7.70 9.30 21.58
CA LEU A 306 -8.34 10.53 21.11
C LEU A 306 -8.98 11.31 22.24
N GLY A 307 -9.23 10.68 23.39
CA GLY A 307 -10.02 11.24 24.46
C GLY A 307 -11.45 11.58 24.02
N LEU A 308 -11.94 10.89 22.96
CA LEU A 308 -13.28 11.04 22.45
C LEU A 308 -14.15 9.94 23.00
N THR A 309 -15.32 10.28 23.49
CA THR A 309 -16.33 9.29 23.83
C THR A 309 -16.89 8.66 22.56
N ASN A 310 -17.39 7.41 22.69
CA ASN A 310 -18.06 6.76 21.57
C ASN A 310 -19.21 7.61 20.99
N ASP A 311 -19.88 8.41 21.81
CA ASP A 311 -20.96 9.29 21.34
C ASP A 311 -20.42 10.46 20.48
N GLU A 312 -19.24 11.00 20.80
CA GLU A 312 -18.60 12.02 20.00
C GLU A 312 -18.10 11.45 18.66
N ILE A 313 -17.56 10.21 18.68
CA ILE A 313 -17.16 9.50 17.44
C ILE A 313 -18.37 9.24 16.55
N ILE A 314 -19.48 8.76 17.14
CA ILE A 314 -20.75 8.55 16.43
C ILE A 314 -21.26 9.87 15.85
N GLN A 315 -21.25 10.94 16.63
CA GLN A 315 -21.74 12.24 16.21
C GLN A 315 -20.85 12.84 15.11
N TRP A 316 -19.52 12.66 15.22
CA TRP A 316 -18.60 13.15 14.20
C TRP A 316 -18.77 12.39 12.88
N THR A 317 -18.88 11.07 12.92
CA THR A 317 -19.18 10.24 11.75
C THR A 317 -20.53 10.56 11.14
N TYR A 318 -21.53 10.92 11.95
CA TYR A 318 -22.84 11.32 11.49
C TYR A 318 -22.82 12.66 10.74
N ASN A 319 -21.98 13.60 11.16
CA ASN A 319 -21.88 14.93 10.60
C ASN A 319 -20.98 15.05 9.35
N ASN A 320 -20.07 14.08 9.15
CA ASN A 320 -19.05 14.14 8.08
C ASN A 320 -19.13 13.04 7.00
N PRO A 321 -20.20 12.24 6.86
CA PRO A 321 -20.22 11.13 5.92
C PRO A 321 -20.22 11.60 4.46
N LYS A 322 -20.82 12.73 4.20
CA LYS A 322 -21.17 13.16 2.83
C LYS A 322 -19.94 13.42 1.97
N ASP A 323 -18.91 14.07 2.52
CA ASP A 323 -17.75 14.50 1.72
C ASP A 323 -16.83 13.33 1.35
N TYR A 324 -16.62 12.38 2.25
CA TYR A 324 -15.76 11.22 1.99
C TYR A 324 -16.38 10.23 1.00
N PHE A 325 -17.70 10.05 1.05
CA PHE A 325 -18.43 9.11 0.20
C PHE A 325 -18.76 9.69 -1.16
N ASP A 326 -19.11 10.94 -1.24
CA ASP A 326 -19.29 11.66 -2.50
C ASP A 326 -17.98 11.61 -3.33
N ILE A 327 -16.82 11.67 -2.66
CA ILE A 327 -15.52 11.54 -3.32
C ILE A 327 -15.29 10.09 -3.79
N ARG A 328 -15.60 9.08 -2.97
CA ARG A 328 -15.36 7.68 -3.31
C ARG A 328 -16.36 7.08 -4.28
N GLU A 329 -17.67 7.44 -4.18
CA GLU A 329 -18.66 7.08 -5.19
C GLU A 329 -18.39 7.70 -6.54
N LYS A 330 -18.01 8.98 -6.57
CA LYS A 330 -17.60 9.65 -7.80
C LYS A 330 -16.34 9.01 -8.40
N ALA A 331 -15.39 8.60 -7.56
CA ALA A 331 -14.20 7.92 -7.99
C ALA A 331 -14.44 6.49 -8.49
N ALA A 332 -15.42 5.78 -7.92
CA ALA A 332 -15.75 4.40 -8.29
C ALA A 332 -16.78 4.30 -9.43
N GLY A 333 -17.30 5.44 -9.94
CA GLY A 333 -18.33 5.45 -11.00
C GLY A 333 -19.65 4.79 -10.60
N GLY A 334 -19.88 4.56 -9.30
CA GLY A 334 -20.99 3.79 -8.79
C GLY A 334 -22.17 4.66 -8.35
N THR A 335 -23.35 4.20 -8.68
CA THR A 335 -24.64 4.67 -8.14
C THR A 335 -25.13 3.74 -7.02
N GLY A 336 -24.21 3.25 -6.18
CA GLY A 336 -24.56 2.37 -5.06
C GLY A 336 -25.49 3.07 -4.06
N PRO A 337 -26.40 2.34 -3.39
CA PRO A 337 -27.26 2.93 -2.40
C PRO A 337 -26.43 3.53 -1.27
N MET A 338 -26.65 4.80 -0.96
CA MET A 338 -26.10 5.41 0.26
C MET A 338 -26.51 4.56 1.45
N ILE A 339 -25.54 4.10 2.23
CA ILE A 339 -25.84 3.50 3.51
C ILE A 339 -26.47 4.60 4.36
N GLU A 340 -27.68 4.37 4.80
CA GLU A 340 -28.35 5.32 5.68
C GLU A 340 -27.51 5.52 6.95
N THR A 341 -27.24 6.77 7.30
CA THR A 341 -26.52 7.16 8.52
C THR A 341 -27.07 6.49 9.80
N TYR A 342 -28.33 6.11 9.76
CA TYR A 342 -29.02 5.34 10.80
C TYR A 342 -28.38 3.95 11.02
N SER A 343 -27.94 3.27 9.98
CA SER A 343 -27.31 1.93 10.08
C SER A 343 -26.03 1.95 10.90
N TYR A 344 -25.27 3.01 10.77
CA TYR A 344 -23.99 3.15 11.44
C TYR A 344 -24.13 3.39 12.96
N ALA A 345 -25.01 4.31 13.36
CA ALA A 345 -25.30 4.55 14.78
C ALA A 345 -25.85 3.28 15.47
N SER A 346 -26.67 2.51 14.76
CA SER A 346 -27.17 1.23 15.24
C SER A 346 -26.05 0.21 15.39
N PHE A 347 -25.11 0.14 14.46
CA PHE A 347 -23.95 -0.73 14.55
C PHE A 347 -23.10 -0.43 15.80
N ILE A 348 -22.72 0.82 16.03
CA ILE A 348 -21.97 1.21 17.23
C ILE A 348 -22.73 0.90 18.51
N ASN A 349 -24.03 1.17 18.54
CA ASN A 349 -24.87 0.89 19.71
C ASN A 349 -25.03 -0.63 19.98
N GLU A 350 -24.95 -1.47 18.96
CA GLU A 350 -24.97 -2.92 19.12
C GLU A 350 -23.61 -3.48 19.59
N VAL A 351 -22.50 -2.86 19.17
CA VAL A 351 -21.16 -3.29 19.57
C VAL A 351 -20.86 -2.96 21.03
N LYS A 352 -21.28 -1.77 21.51
CA LYS A 352 -21.09 -1.30 22.89
C LYS A 352 -21.57 -2.24 24.02
N PRO A 353 -22.78 -2.80 23.99
CA PRO A 353 -23.29 -3.61 25.09
C PRO A 353 -22.61 -4.96 25.26
N GLN A 354 -22.01 -5.51 24.21
CA GLN A 354 -21.31 -6.80 24.27
C GLN A 354 -19.98 -6.70 25.03
N VAL A 355 -19.49 -5.48 25.21
CA VAL A 355 -18.30 -5.14 25.99
C VAL A 355 -18.47 -5.37 27.48
N LYS A 356 -19.68 -5.14 28.02
CA LYS A 356 -19.95 -5.20 29.47
C LYS A 356 -20.25 -6.60 30.01
N ASN A 357 -20.53 -7.58 29.14
CA ASN A 357 -20.97 -8.91 29.55
C ASN A 357 -19.85 -9.97 29.61
N ASN A 358 -18.64 -9.65 29.18
CA ASN A 358 -17.51 -10.59 29.16
C ASN A 358 -16.51 -10.37 30.32
N ASP A 359 -16.69 -9.32 31.13
CA ASP A 359 -15.85 -9.02 32.30
C ASP A 359 -16.52 -9.33 33.64
N SER A 360 -17.60 -10.18 33.66
CA SER A 360 -18.26 -10.65 34.87
C SER A 360 -18.06 -12.15 35.09
#